data_4702bf081fd6b0fd467eccf12bdd3144
#
_entry.id   4702bf081fd6b0fd467eccf12bdd3144
#
_cell.length_a   1.000
_cell.length_b   1.000
_cell.length_c   1.000
_cell.angle_alpha   90.00
_cell.angle_beta   90.00
_cell.angle_gamma   90.00
#
_symmetry.space_group_name_H-M   'P 1'
#
loop_
_entity.id
_entity.type
_entity.pdbx_description
1 polymer ?
#
loop_
_entity_poly.entity_id
_entity_poly.type
_entity_poly.pdbx_seq_one_letter_code
_entity_poly.pdbx_strand_id
1 'polypeptide(L)'
;MRSRRRSAGSRREGTIARFTEKVLNLLSLLLVGVGIAVTATFFAGSPPQGAEAEVAPAAKVSTAAAQPDVPVAAGKIDRAIERQNREEAEQAAQEAGAGGRVARKKPVPRGPKNKMLRMTIPKMAQIRNDTVPYTTSDNEKAFHDHAAVHLRGTGQPWDRQANVYIAGHRLGFPGTNSWLAFWDLNVLRSGDMIYIKDAAGHRYVYRVFKKFIVGPDEVSVTRPLKGKNILSLQTCTLPDYSNRLIVRAKKVAQR
;
A
#
# COMPACT_ATOMS: atom_id res chain seq x y z
N MET A 1 -70.89 -20.56 -5.58
CA MET A 1 -70.04 -21.40 -6.43
C MET A 1 -68.59 -21.13 -6.11
N ARG A 2 -67.92 -22.07 -5.43
CA ARG A 2 -66.49 -21.99 -5.02
C ARG A 2 -65.69 -22.83 -6.01
N SER A 3 -64.80 -22.19 -6.74
CA SER A 3 -63.81 -22.88 -7.60
C SER A 3 -62.51 -23.08 -6.84
N ARG A 4 -62.10 -24.34 -6.66
CA ARG A 4 -60.81 -24.80 -6.10
C ARG A 4 -59.78 -24.74 -7.22
N ARG A 5 -58.70 -23.96 -7.05
CA ARG A 5 -57.46 -24.14 -7.83
C ARG A 5 -56.46 -24.91 -6.93
N ARG A 6 -56.11 -26.10 -7.34
CA ARG A 6 -55.11 -26.97 -6.71
C ARG A 6 -53.70 -26.58 -7.15
N SER A 7 -52.80 -26.55 -6.17
CA SER A 7 -51.37 -26.34 -6.31
C SER A 7 -50.70 -27.52 -7.05
N ALA A 8 -49.93 -27.23 -8.09
CA ALA A 8 -49.13 -28.18 -8.85
C ALA A 8 -47.64 -27.78 -8.89
N GLY A 9 -47.13 -27.07 -7.86
CA GLY A 9 -45.76 -26.59 -7.79
C GLY A 9 -44.74 -27.36 -6.96
N SER A 10 -45.20 -28.25 -6.06
CA SER A 10 -44.32 -28.79 -5.00
C SER A 10 -43.51 -30.07 -5.34
N ARG A 11 -43.73 -30.69 -6.51
CA ARG A 11 -43.00 -31.94 -6.85
C ARG A 11 -41.74 -31.80 -7.68
N ARG A 12 -41.49 -30.63 -8.30
CA ARG A 12 -40.30 -30.45 -9.14
C ARG A 12 -39.07 -29.98 -8.38
N GLU A 13 -39.21 -29.24 -7.28
CA GLU A 13 -38.07 -28.69 -6.52
C GLU A 13 -37.32 -29.80 -5.73
N GLY A 14 -37.99 -30.81 -5.22
CA GLY A 14 -37.36 -31.92 -4.47
C GLY A 14 -36.48 -32.82 -5.32
N THR A 15 -36.71 -32.90 -6.65
CA THR A 15 -35.93 -33.76 -7.55
C THR A 15 -34.63 -33.12 -7.98
N ILE A 16 -34.63 -31.81 -8.17
CA ILE A 16 -33.42 -31.03 -8.57
C ILE A 16 -32.45 -30.95 -7.39
N ALA A 17 -32.94 -30.71 -6.17
CA ALA A 17 -32.09 -30.67 -4.96
C ALA A 17 -31.37 -31.98 -4.69
N ARG A 18 -32.05 -33.11 -4.84
CA ARG A 18 -31.44 -34.47 -4.65
C ARG A 18 -30.46 -34.84 -5.74
N PHE A 19 -30.57 -34.25 -6.96
CA PHE A 19 -29.66 -34.50 -8.04
C PHE A 19 -28.37 -33.71 -7.84
N THR A 20 -28.45 -32.46 -7.36
CA THR A 20 -27.27 -31.62 -7.05
C THR A 20 -26.44 -32.18 -5.90
N GLU A 21 -27.07 -32.69 -4.83
CA GLU A 21 -26.35 -33.33 -3.72
C GLU A 21 -25.59 -34.59 -4.16
N LYS A 22 -26.20 -35.44 -5.00
CA LYS A 22 -25.54 -36.67 -5.49
C LYS A 22 -24.36 -36.34 -6.40
N VAL A 23 -24.48 -35.32 -7.26
CA VAL A 23 -23.37 -34.89 -8.14
C VAL A 23 -22.24 -34.28 -7.33
N LEU A 24 -22.53 -33.48 -6.30
CA LEU A 24 -21.53 -32.88 -5.41
C LEU A 24 -20.75 -33.94 -4.63
N ASN A 25 -21.43 -34.96 -4.10
CA ASN A 25 -20.82 -36.05 -3.36
C ASN A 25 -19.97 -36.96 -4.28
N LEU A 26 -20.37 -37.16 -5.54
CA LEU A 26 -19.58 -37.92 -6.52
C LEU A 26 -18.29 -37.19 -6.90
N LEU A 27 -18.35 -35.84 -7.06
CA LEU A 27 -17.19 -35.00 -7.37
C LEU A 27 -16.21 -34.99 -6.19
N SER A 28 -16.69 -34.96 -4.96
CA SER A 28 -15.86 -35.02 -3.75
C SER A 28 -15.12 -36.36 -3.61
N LEU A 29 -15.78 -37.47 -3.91
CA LEU A 29 -15.18 -38.81 -3.89
C LEU A 29 -14.09 -38.96 -4.98
N LEU A 30 -14.28 -38.38 -6.17
CA LEU A 30 -13.29 -38.38 -7.25
C LEU A 30 -12.05 -37.57 -6.88
N LEU A 31 -12.20 -36.42 -6.23
CA LEU A 31 -11.07 -35.59 -5.77
C LEU A 31 -10.24 -36.27 -4.68
N VAL A 32 -10.89 -37.00 -3.73
CA VAL A 32 -10.19 -37.77 -2.71
C VAL A 32 -9.46 -38.97 -3.33
N GLY A 33 -10.06 -39.63 -4.31
CA GLY A 33 -9.42 -40.76 -5.02
C GLY A 33 -8.15 -40.36 -5.80
N VAL A 34 -8.15 -39.22 -6.47
CA VAL A 34 -6.98 -38.70 -7.18
C VAL A 34 -5.89 -38.25 -6.21
N GLY A 35 -6.25 -37.66 -5.05
CA GLY A 35 -5.28 -37.30 -4.01
C GLY A 35 -4.50 -38.49 -3.45
N ILE A 36 -5.16 -39.64 -3.22
CA ILE A 36 -4.52 -40.85 -2.69
C ILE A 36 -3.63 -41.50 -3.76
N ALA A 37 -4.00 -41.47 -5.03
CA ALA A 37 -3.18 -42.04 -6.12
C ALA A 37 -1.86 -41.25 -6.34
N VAL A 38 -1.89 -39.93 -6.15
CA VAL A 38 -0.66 -39.10 -6.31
C VAL A 38 0.29 -39.29 -5.13
N THR A 39 -0.19 -39.54 -3.91
CA THR A 39 0.69 -39.82 -2.76
C THR A 39 1.31 -41.22 -2.78
N ALA A 40 0.67 -42.22 -3.40
CA ALA A 40 1.19 -43.59 -3.49
C ALA A 40 2.36 -43.73 -4.50
N THR A 41 2.40 -42.89 -5.53
CA THR A 41 3.50 -42.92 -6.53
C THR A 41 4.78 -42.25 -6.05
N PHE A 42 4.73 -41.40 -5.03
CA PHE A 42 5.94 -40.78 -4.46
C PHE A 42 6.69 -41.64 -3.44
N PHE A 43 6.09 -42.73 -2.95
CA PHE A 43 6.69 -43.57 -1.89
C PHE A 43 7.34 -44.87 -2.40
N ALA A 44 7.33 -45.16 -3.71
CA ALA A 44 7.81 -46.42 -4.26
C ALA A 44 9.22 -46.35 -4.90
N GLY A 45 10.02 -45.34 -4.59
CA GLY A 45 11.40 -45.22 -5.02
C GLY A 45 12.37 -45.40 -3.85
N SER A 46 12.90 -46.61 -3.61
CA SER A 46 13.95 -46.83 -2.62
C SER A 46 15.27 -46.31 -3.14
N PRO A 47 16.05 -45.53 -2.39
CA PRO A 47 17.41 -45.18 -2.77
C PRO A 47 18.40 -46.31 -2.44
N PRO A 48 19.53 -46.44 -3.17
CA PRO A 48 20.57 -47.41 -2.87
C PRO A 48 21.33 -46.99 -1.59
N GLN A 49 21.63 -47.98 -0.76
CA GLN A 49 22.50 -47.87 0.40
C GLN A 49 23.95 -47.64 -0.02
N GLY A 50 24.63 -46.69 0.65
CA GLY A 50 26.07 -46.69 0.73
C GLY A 50 26.73 -45.32 0.47
N ALA A 51 26.81 -44.51 1.54
CA ALA A 51 27.96 -43.64 1.87
C ALA A 51 27.69 -43.00 3.23
N GLU A 52 28.42 -43.42 4.24
CA GLU A 52 28.50 -42.70 5.51
C GLU A 52 29.09 -41.33 5.25
N ALA A 53 28.28 -40.29 5.37
CA ALA A 53 28.72 -38.91 5.42
C ALA A 53 28.56 -38.42 6.85
N GLU A 54 29.70 -38.09 7.40
CA GLU A 54 30.00 -37.46 8.70
C GLU A 54 28.99 -36.39 9.04
N VAL A 55 28.31 -36.56 10.21
CA VAL A 55 27.36 -35.59 10.77
C VAL A 55 28.14 -34.38 11.27
N ALA A 56 28.20 -33.35 10.47
CA ALA A 56 28.58 -32.02 10.93
C ALA A 56 27.53 -31.51 11.93
N PRO A 57 27.94 -30.86 13.06
CA PRO A 57 26.99 -30.40 14.05
C PRO A 57 26.06 -29.35 13.48
N ALA A 58 24.77 -29.52 13.75
CA ALA A 58 23.70 -28.63 13.34
C ALA A 58 24.08 -27.17 13.65
N ALA A 59 24.36 -26.41 12.61
CA ALA A 59 24.42 -24.97 12.70
C ALA A 59 23.06 -24.48 13.22
N LYS A 60 23.06 -23.84 14.39
CA LYS A 60 21.89 -23.16 14.93
C LYS A 60 21.38 -22.22 13.86
N VAL A 61 20.25 -22.54 13.26
CA VAL A 61 19.51 -21.63 12.40
C VAL A 61 19.12 -20.46 13.27
N SER A 62 19.90 -19.41 13.21
CA SER A 62 19.57 -18.13 13.79
C SER A 62 18.34 -17.60 13.07
N THR A 63 17.19 -17.73 13.69
CA THR A 63 15.89 -17.21 13.21
C THR A 63 15.79 -15.69 13.41
N ALA A 64 16.88 -15.00 13.21
CA ALA A 64 16.89 -13.56 12.96
C ALA A 64 17.10 -13.41 11.45
N ALA A 65 16.01 -13.42 10.68
CA ALA A 65 16.01 -12.79 9.37
C ALA A 65 16.37 -11.33 9.63
N ALA A 66 17.66 -11.03 9.57
CA ALA A 66 18.16 -9.68 9.57
C ALA A 66 17.43 -8.99 8.42
N GLN A 67 16.50 -8.12 8.75
CA GLN A 67 15.96 -7.21 7.74
C GLN A 67 17.19 -6.45 7.22
N PRO A 68 17.37 -6.36 5.90
CA PRO A 68 18.43 -5.52 5.38
C PRO A 68 18.24 -4.14 6.00
N ASP A 69 19.26 -3.67 6.69
CA ASP A 69 19.31 -2.30 7.20
C ASP A 69 18.79 -1.39 6.10
N VAL A 70 17.65 -0.73 6.34
CA VAL A 70 17.19 0.33 5.44
C VAL A 70 18.28 1.39 5.54
N PRO A 71 19.13 1.56 4.53
CA PRO A 71 20.25 2.48 4.66
C PRO A 71 19.66 3.84 4.98
N VAL A 72 20.16 4.42 6.04
CA VAL A 72 19.78 5.70 6.65
C VAL A 72 20.01 6.86 5.66
N ALA A 73 19.23 6.89 4.60
CA ALA A 73 18.98 8.10 3.83
C ALA A 73 17.91 8.99 4.52
N ALA A 74 17.31 8.47 5.60
CA ALA A 74 16.21 9.09 6.30
C ALA A 74 16.49 10.56 6.66
N GLY A 75 17.49 10.86 7.46
CA GLY A 75 17.81 12.23 7.84
C GLY A 75 18.36 13.10 6.69
N LYS A 76 18.76 12.52 5.55
CA LYS A 76 19.11 13.27 4.35
C LYS A 76 17.86 13.80 3.63
N ILE A 77 16.79 13.01 3.61
CA ILE A 77 15.51 13.41 2.99
C ILE A 77 14.92 14.60 3.73
N ASP A 78 14.84 14.57 5.06
CA ASP A 78 14.28 15.66 5.85
C ASP A 78 15.08 16.96 5.67
N ARG A 79 16.41 16.88 5.73
CA ARG A 79 17.29 18.04 5.48
C ARG A 79 17.16 18.58 4.06
N ALA A 80 16.95 17.71 3.08
CA ALA A 80 16.72 18.11 1.70
C ALA A 80 15.36 18.79 1.52
N ILE A 81 14.31 18.28 2.18
CA ILE A 81 12.99 18.91 2.20
C ILE A 81 13.05 20.29 2.87
N GLU A 82 13.74 20.41 4.01
CA GLU A 82 13.91 21.70 4.70
C GLU A 82 14.66 22.71 3.86
N ARG A 83 15.76 22.30 3.23
CA ARG A 83 16.52 23.17 2.31
C ARG A 83 15.65 23.64 1.17
N GLN A 84 14.93 22.74 0.54
CA GLN A 84 14.02 23.05 -0.56
C GLN A 84 12.92 24.03 -0.13
N ASN A 85 12.29 23.83 1.03
CA ASN A 85 11.27 24.74 1.55
C ASN A 85 11.83 26.13 1.82
N ARG A 86 13.10 26.20 2.25
CA ARG A 86 13.80 27.48 2.44
C ARG A 86 14.05 28.20 1.11
N GLU A 87 14.59 27.47 0.12
CA GLU A 87 14.83 28.00 -1.22
C GLU A 87 13.53 28.51 -1.89
N GLU A 88 12.43 27.74 -1.78
CA GLU A 88 11.12 28.17 -2.29
C GLU A 88 10.58 29.41 -1.57
N ALA A 89 10.81 29.52 -0.24
CA ALA A 89 10.41 30.69 0.53
C ALA A 89 11.24 31.93 0.16
N GLU A 90 12.54 31.80 -0.06
CA GLU A 90 13.44 32.87 -0.50
C GLU A 90 13.09 33.34 -1.91
N GLN A 91 12.82 32.43 -2.85
CA GLN A 91 12.37 32.77 -4.20
C GLN A 91 11.02 33.49 -4.19
N ALA A 92 10.05 33.01 -3.39
CA ALA A 92 8.76 33.68 -3.23
C ALA A 92 8.87 35.07 -2.62
N ALA A 93 9.84 35.30 -1.72
CA ALA A 93 10.11 36.60 -1.13
C ALA A 93 10.74 37.56 -2.16
N GLN A 94 11.66 37.07 -2.99
CA GLN A 94 12.28 37.84 -4.08
C GLN A 94 11.26 38.23 -5.15
N GLU A 95 10.38 37.31 -5.57
CA GLU A 95 9.29 37.58 -6.51
C GLU A 95 8.28 38.61 -5.94
N ALA A 96 8.03 38.58 -4.64
CA ALA A 96 7.15 39.55 -3.97
C ALA A 96 7.76 40.94 -3.85
N GLY A 97 9.10 41.04 -3.77
CA GLY A 97 9.84 42.31 -3.71
C GLY A 97 9.94 43.04 -5.06
N ALA A 98 9.70 42.36 -6.17
CA ALA A 98 9.83 42.91 -7.54
C ALA A 98 8.55 43.60 -8.07
N GLY A 99 7.72 44.17 -7.22
CA GLY A 99 6.65 45.11 -7.56
C GLY A 99 5.58 44.58 -8.51
N GLY A 100 4.64 43.86 -8.03
CA GLY A 100 3.41 43.49 -8.74
C GLY A 100 2.21 43.44 -7.80
N ARG A 101 1.10 44.14 -8.16
CA ARG A 101 -0.18 44.09 -7.51
C ARG A 101 -0.49 42.66 -7.05
N VAL A 102 -0.36 42.41 -5.76
CA VAL A 102 -0.73 41.13 -5.15
C VAL A 102 -2.22 40.91 -5.38
N ALA A 103 -2.56 40.15 -6.42
CA ALA A 103 -3.92 39.64 -6.56
C ALA A 103 -4.22 38.91 -5.25
N ARG A 104 -5.25 39.31 -4.51
CA ARG A 104 -5.70 38.68 -3.27
C ARG A 104 -5.89 37.17 -3.55
N LYS A 105 -4.86 36.38 -3.26
CA LYS A 105 -4.97 34.92 -3.30
C LYS A 105 -6.11 34.54 -2.38
N LYS A 106 -7.14 33.86 -2.90
CA LYS A 106 -8.22 33.31 -2.08
C LYS A 106 -7.60 32.57 -0.90
N PRO A 107 -8.11 32.75 0.35
CA PRO A 107 -7.54 32.09 1.51
C PRO A 107 -7.40 30.59 1.26
N VAL A 108 -6.21 30.05 1.50
CA VAL A 108 -6.03 28.60 1.50
C VAL A 108 -6.78 28.07 2.70
N PRO A 109 -7.68 27.07 2.55
CA PRO A 109 -8.35 26.47 3.70
C PRO A 109 -7.30 26.03 4.70
N ARG A 110 -7.36 26.57 5.92
CA ARG A 110 -6.51 26.07 7.00
C ARG A 110 -6.99 24.67 7.34
N GLY A 111 -6.13 23.69 7.14
CA GLY A 111 -6.42 22.31 7.52
C GLY A 111 -6.48 22.12 9.04
N PRO A 112 -6.84 20.92 9.50
CA PRO A 112 -6.92 20.62 10.92
C PRO A 112 -5.55 20.77 11.61
N LYS A 113 -5.54 21.15 12.89
CA LYS A 113 -4.31 21.21 13.72
C LYS A 113 -3.64 19.83 13.79
N ASN A 114 -4.44 18.77 13.96
CA ASN A 114 -3.97 17.39 13.87
C ASN A 114 -3.77 17.02 12.40
N LYS A 115 -2.53 16.78 12.00
CA LYS A 115 -2.14 16.45 10.63
C LYS A 115 -2.16 14.95 10.33
N MET A 116 -2.66 14.13 11.25
CA MET A 116 -2.83 12.70 11.04
C MET A 116 -3.83 12.45 9.92
N LEU A 117 -3.46 11.56 9.01
CA LEU A 117 -4.31 11.15 7.90
C LEU A 117 -4.77 9.71 8.09
N ARG A 118 -5.80 9.33 7.36
CA ARG A 118 -6.18 7.94 7.14
C ARG A 118 -6.20 7.66 5.65
N MET A 119 -5.72 6.48 5.27
CA MET A 119 -5.57 6.11 3.87
C MET A 119 -6.32 4.82 3.56
N THR A 120 -6.97 4.79 2.39
CA THR A 120 -7.58 3.59 1.81
C THR A 120 -7.20 3.48 0.36
N ILE A 121 -6.70 2.33 -0.05
CA ILE A 121 -6.36 2.00 -1.44
C ILE A 121 -7.12 0.73 -1.81
N PRO A 122 -8.30 0.82 -2.46
CA PRO A 122 -9.16 -0.35 -2.71
C PRO A 122 -8.48 -1.48 -3.49
N LYS A 123 -7.52 -1.12 -4.35
CA LYS A 123 -6.76 -2.07 -5.17
C LYS A 123 -5.72 -2.85 -4.36
N MET A 124 -5.33 -2.38 -3.17
CA MET A 124 -4.36 -3.02 -2.29
C MET A 124 -5.09 -3.62 -1.10
N ALA A 125 -4.86 -4.91 -0.80
CA ALA A 125 -5.56 -5.60 0.28
C ALA A 125 -5.24 -5.02 1.67
N GLN A 126 -4.01 -4.58 1.86
CA GLN A 126 -3.45 -4.18 3.16
C GLN A 126 -3.81 -2.76 3.61
N ILE A 127 -4.27 -1.88 2.71
CA ILE A 127 -4.50 -0.47 3.04
C ILE A 127 -6.00 -0.17 3.12
N ARG A 128 -6.57 -0.28 4.33
CA ARG A 128 -8.01 -0.21 4.63
C ARG A 128 -8.30 0.76 5.77
N ASN A 129 -8.31 2.07 5.50
CA ASN A 129 -8.50 3.13 6.50
C ASN A 129 -7.37 3.20 7.55
N ASP A 130 -6.14 2.92 7.11
CA ASP A 130 -4.96 2.89 7.96
C ASP A 130 -4.55 4.29 8.38
N THR A 131 -4.09 4.40 9.62
CA THR A 131 -3.57 5.64 10.18
C THR A 131 -2.20 5.94 9.59
N VAL A 132 -2.03 7.19 9.13
CA VAL A 132 -0.80 7.71 8.52
C VAL A 132 -0.35 8.94 9.32
N PRO A 133 0.58 8.77 10.28
CA PRO A 133 1.10 9.86 11.09
C PRO A 133 1.94 10.83 10.25
N TYR A 134 1.93 12.10 10.65
CA TYR A 134 2.78 13.15 10.06
C TYR A 134 4.08 13.27 10.85
N THR A 135 5.18 12.74 10.31
CA THR A 135 6.46 12.63 11.03
C THR A 135 7.66 12.73 10.08
N THR A 136 8.86 12.73 10.64
CA THR A 136 10.13 12.73 9.90
C THR A 136 10.45 11.35 9.34
N SER A 137 11.33 11.31 8.35
CA SER A 137 11.74 10.06 7.68
C SER A 137 12.65 9.18 8.52
N ASP A 138 13.22 9.71 9.60
CA ASP A 138 14.06 9.01 10.57
C ASP A 138 13.29 8.43 11.77
N ASN A 139 11.97 8.61 11.82
CA ASN A 139 11.15 8.06 12.89
C ASN A 139 10.88 6.56 12.67
N GLU A 140 11.86 5.73 13.00
CA GLU A 140 11.79 4.27 12.83
C GLU A 140 10.58 3.66 13.54
N LYS A 141 10.23 4.15 14.75
CA LYS A 141 9.06 3.67 15.47
C LYS A 141 7.76 3.89 14.67
N ALA A 142 7.61 5.03 14.01
CA ALA A 142 6.42 5.29 13.21
C ALA A 142 6.36 4.37 11.99
N PHE A 143 7.49 4.10 11.35
CA PHE A 143 7.57 3.14 10.24
C PHE A 143 7.36 1.69 10.68
N HIS A 144 7.71 1.35 11.91
CA HIS A 144 7.44 0.04 12.48
C HIS A 144 5.95 -0.16 12.77
N ASP A 145 5.31 0.80 13.43
CA ASP A 145 3.97 0.64 14.00
C ASP A 145 2.84 0.92 13.00
N HIS A 146 3.11 1.68 11.93
CA HIS A 146 2.09 2.11 10.96
C HIS A 146 2.34 1.58 9.56
N ALA A 147 1.27 1.39 8.82
CA ALA A 147 1.32 0.96 7.42
C ALA A 147 2.13 1.91 6.54
N ALA A 148 2.08 3.20 6.83
CA ALA A 148 2.82 4.24 6.14
C ALA A 148 2.90 5.51 6.99
N VAL A 149 3.78 6.43 6.61
CA VAL A 149 3.96 7.75 7.25
C VAL A 149 3.88 8.87 6.22
N HIS A 150 3.29 10.00 6.59
CA HIS A 150 3.31 11.22 5.81
C HIS A 150 4.54 12.04 6.21
N LEU A 151 5.45 12.28 5.27
CA LEU A 151 6.72 12.94 5.56
C LEU A 151 6.51 14.42 5.92
N ARG A 152 7.09 14.82 7.05
CA ARG A 152 7.09 16.20 7.53
C ARG A 152 7.77 17.12 6.49
N GLY A 153 7.25 18.34 6.36
CA GLY A 153 7.76 19.31 5.39
C GLY A 153 7.19 19.16 3.99
N THR A 154 6.49 18.06 3.68
CA THR A 154 5.76 17.92 2.42
C THR A 154 4.34 18.49 2.51
N GLY A 155 3.69 18.69 1.36
CA GLY A 155 2.39 19.34 1.28
C GLY A 155 1.25 18.55 1.90
N GLN A 156 0.10 19.21 2.09
CA GLN A 156 -1.08 18.66 2.74
C GLN A 156 -2.23 18.42 1.75
N PRO A 157 -3.16 17.50 2.03
CA PRO A 157 -4.29 17.24 1.13
C PRO A 157 -5.20 18.47 0.90
N TRP A 158 -5.29 19.38 1.84
CA TRP A 158 -6.10 20.60 1.75
C TRP A 158 -5.41 21.76 1.00
N ASP A 159 -4.11 21.69 0.77
CA ASP A 159 -3.37 22.73 0.05
C ASP A 159 -3.79 22.80 -1.43
N ARG A 160 -3.66 23.96 -2.03
CA ARG A 160 -3.99 24.15 -3.46
C ARG A 160 -2.94 23.52 -4.36
N GLN A 161 -1.68 23.69 -4.01
CA GLN A 161 -0.54 23.06 -4.65
C GLN A 161 0.23 22.29 -3.59
N ALA A 162 0.43 21.00 -3.79
CA ALA A 162 1.06 20.13 -2.82
C ALA A 162 1.61 18.88 -3.47
N ASN A 163 2.61 18.29 -2.84
CA ASN A 163 2.92 16.88 -2.95
C ASN A 163 2.75 16.27 -1.56
N VAL A 164 1.64 15.58 -1.33
CA VAL A 164 1.41 14.79 -0.11
C VAL A 164 2.26 13.54 -0.22
N TYR A 165 3.41 13.53 0.47
CA TYR A 165 4.38 12.45 0.30
C TYR A 165 4.28 11.42 1.42
N ILE A 166 3.87 10.21 1.06
CA ILE A 166 3.61 9.11 2.00
C ILE A 166 4.56 7.95 1.67
N ALA A 167 5.35 7.54 2.65
CA ALA A 167 6.28 6.43 2.52
C ALA A 167 5.85 5.26 3.42
N GLY A 168 6.08 4.05 2.95
CA GLY A 168 5.80 2.82 3.68
C GLY A 168 6.72 1.68 3.26
N HIS A 169 6.87 0.69 4.13
CA HIS A 169 7.69 -0.48 3.85
C HIS A 169 7.09 -1.35 2.75
N ARG A 170 7.96 -1.95 1.93
CA ARG A 170 7.57 -3.00 0.99
C ARG A 170 7.24 -4.28 1.73
N LEU A 171 8.15 -4.74 2.60
CA LEU A 171 8.01 -5.92 3.42
C LEU A 171 7.50 -5.58 4.83
N GLY A 172 8.16 -4.64 5.53
CA GLY A 172 7.80 -4.24 6.89
C GLY A 172 8.14 -5.28 7.95
N PHE A 173 7.53 -5.15 9.14
CA PHE A 173 7.83 -5.95 10.31
C PHE A 173 6.67 -6.91 10.61
N PRO A 174 6.90 -8.24 10.69
CA PRO A 174 5.86 -9.21 11.02
C PRO A 174 5.12 -8.85 12.32
N GLY A 175 3.80 -8.99 12.31
CA GLY A 175 2.96 -8.71 13.47
C GLY A 175 2.64 -7.24 13.71
N THR A 176 3.09 -6.33 12.84
CA THR A 176 2.79 -4.89 12.91
C THR A 176 1.93 -4.44 11.74
N ASN A 177 1.41 -3.20 11.80
CA ASN A 177 0.67 -2.62 10.67
C ASN A 177 1.56 -2.31 9.45
N SER A 178 2.87 -2.29 9.63
CA SER A 178 3.81 -2.09 8.51
C SER A 178 4.02 -3.35 7.66
N TRP A 179 3.64 -4.54 8.20
CA TRP A 179 3.85 -5.81 7.51
C TRP A 179 3.10 -5.87 6.19
N LEU A 180 3.85 -6.03 5.09
CA LEU A 180 3.35 -6.08 3.72
C LEU A 180 2.49 -4.87 3.31
N ALA A 181 2.56 -3.76 4.05
CA ALA A 181 1.68 -2.62 3.84
C ALA A 181 1.71 -2.11 2.41
N PHE A 182 2.90 -1.91 1.82
CA PHE A 182 3.07 -1.50 0.43
C PHE A 182 3.59 -2.62 -0.49
N TRP A 183 3.37 -3.88 -0.09
CA TRP A 183 3.73 -5.04 -0.92
C TRP A 183 3.19 -4.93 -2.34
N ASP A 184 1.91 -4.59 -2.47
CA ASP A 184 1.18 -4.50 -3.74
C ASP A 184 1.22 -3.10 -4.38
N LEU A 185 2.11 -2.19 -3.93
CA LEU A 185 2.15 -0.84 -4.51
C LEU A 185 2.41 -0.85 -6.03
N ASN A 186 3.13 -1.86 -6.51
CA ASN A 186 3.43 -2.05 -7.93
C ASN A 186 2.21 -2.44 -8.79
N VAL A 187 1.14 -2.98 -8.19
CA VAL A 187 -0.06 -3.36 -8.97
C VAL A 187 -0.91 -2.15 -9.37
N LEU A 188 -0.70 -1.00 -8.71
CA LEU A 188 -1.43 0.23 -9.04
C LEU A 188 -1.15 0.68 -10.47
N ARG A 189 -2.22 1.08 -11.16
CA ARG A 189 -2.20 1.53 -12.56
C ARG A 189 -2.85 2.91 -12.69
N SER A 190 -2.59 3.60 -13.78
CA SER A 190 -3.30 4.83 -14.11
C SER A 190 -4.81 4.60 -14.06
N GLY A 191 -5.53 5.51 -13.38
CA GLY A 191 -6.97 5.42 -13.14
C GLY A 191 -7.35 4.89 -11.76
N ASP A 192 -6.50 4.12 -11.08
CA ASP A 192 -6.79 3.60 -9.74
C ASP A 192 -6.99 4.73 -8.72
N MET A 193 -7.86 4.51 -7.74
CA MET A 193 -8.26 5.54 -6.78
C MET A 193 -7.59 5.31 -5.43
N ILE A 194 -7.20 6.43 -4.80
CA ILE A 194 -6.66 6.47 -3.45
C ILE A 194 -7.50 7.48 -2.67
N TYR A 195 -7.91 7.11 -1.48
CA TYR A 195 -8.74 7.93 -0.60
C TYR A 195 -7.93 8.31 0.63
N ILE A 196 -7.86 9.61 0.88
CA ILE A 196 -7.26 10.19 2.08
C ILE A 196 -8.37 10.85 2.89
N LYS A 197 -8.35 10.68 4.21
CA LYS A 197 -9.24 11.35 5.15
C LYS A 197 -8.38 12.09 6.18
N ASP A 198 -8.67 13.37 6.44
CA ASP A 198 -8.00 14.13 7.47
C ASP A 198 -8.64 13.94 8.86
N ALA A 199 -8.02 14.52 9.89
CA ALA A 199 -8.51 14.42 11.26
C ALA A 199 -9.83 15.17 11.52
N ALA A 200 -10.24 16.06 10.63
CA ALA A 200 -11.55 16.74 10.68
C ALA A 200 -12.64 15.96 9.92
N GLY A 201 -12.27 14.86 9.26
CA GLY A 201 -13.22 14.01 8.54
C GLY A 201 -13.36 14.33 7.06
N HIS A 202 -12.70 15.36 6.53
CA HIS A 202 -12.75 15.66 5.10
C HIS A 202 -12.08 14.53 4.30
N ARG A 203 -12.70 14.21 3.17
CA ARG A 203 -12.20 13.16 2.26
C ARG A 203 -11.62 13.79 1.00
N TYR A 204 -10.42 13.36 0.66
CA TYR A 204 -9.70 13.75 -0.55
C TYR A 204 -9.54 12.52 -1.42
N VAL A 205 -9.88 12.66 -2.70
CA VAL A 205 -9.85 11.57 -3.67
C VAL A 205 -8.74 11.85 -4.66
N TYR A 206 -7.83 10.89 -4.78
CA TYR A 206 -6.71 10.95 -5.71
C TYR A 206 -6.84 9.85 -6.76
N ARG A 207 -6.45 10.16 -7.99
CA ARG A 207 -6.41 9.21 -9.11
C ARG A 207 -4.98 9.04 -9.58
N VAL A 208 -4.50 7.81 -9.61
CA VAL A 208 -3.16 7.46 -10.09
C VAL A 208 -2.99 7.91 -11.55
N PHE A 209 -1.84 8.51 -11.87
CA PHE A 209 -1.52 8.93 -13.24
C PHE A 209 -0.11 8.55 -13.68
N LYS A 210 0.82 8.24 -12.76
CA LYS A 210 2.20 7.87 -13.09
C LYS A 210 2.79 6.91 -12.06
N LYS A 211 3.61 6.00 -12.53
CA LYS A 211 4.43 5.09 -11.72
C LYS A 211 5.83 5.03 -12.32
N PHE A 212 6.87 5.09 -11.48
CA PHE A 212 8.27 5.08 -11.92
C PHE A 212 9.18 4.69 -10.77
N ILE A 213 10.44 4.39 -11.09
CA ILE A 213 11.48 4.03 -10.12
C ILE A 213 12.54 5.13 -10.14
N VAL A 214 13.10 5.41 -8.96
CA VAL A 214 14.20 6.37 -8.77
C VAL A 214 15.24 5.80 -7.81
N GLY A 215 16.43 6.38 -7.81
CA GLY A 215 17.46 6.07 -6.83
C GLY A 215 17.04 6.49 -5.41
N PRO A 216 17.71 5.94 -4.39
CA PRO A 216 17.37 6.21 -2.98
C PRO A 216 17.59 7.67 -2.57
N ASP A 217 18.50 8.37 -3.21
CA ASP A 217 18.87 9.76 -2.92
C ASP A 217 18.12 10.79 -3.79
N GLU A 218 17.17 10.36 -4.63
CA GLU A 218 16.40 11.23 -5.51
C GLU A 218 15.29 11.96 -4.73
N VAL A 219 15.67 13.03 -4.06
CA VAL A 219 14.77 13.81 -3.20
C VAL A 219 13.84 14.75 -3.98
N SER A 220 14.14 15.05 -5.26
CA SER A 220 13.28 15.92 -6.08
C SER A 220 11.87 15.34 -6.28
N VAL A 221 11.70 14.04 -6.05
CA VAL A 221 10.38 13.37 -6.10
C VAL A 221 9.42 13.88 -5.03
N THR A 222 9.91 14.53 -3.96
CA THR A 222 9.09 15.12 -2.90
C THR A 222 8.51 16.48 -3.29
N ARG A 223 9.06 17.11 -4.35
CA ARG A 223 8.63 18.44 -4.81
C ARG A 223 7.20 18.45 -5.34
N PRO A 224 6.43 19.52 -5.07
CA PRO A 224 5.12 19.69 -5.67
C PRO A 224 5.22 19.92 -7.19
N LEU A 225 4.19 19.55 -7.91
CA LEU A 225 4.03 19.91 -9.31
C LEU A 225 3.28 21.25 -9.42
N LYS A 226 3.78 22.20 -10.22
CA LYS A 226 3.19 23.53 -10.37
C LYS A 226 1.69 23.45 -10.65
N GLY A 227 0.90 24.16 -9.83
CA GLY A 227 -0.55 24.26 -9.96
C GLY A 227 -1.33 22.97 -9.62
N LYS A 228 -0.68 21.93 -9.07
CA LYS A 228 -1.35 20.64 -8.79
C LYS A 228 -1.22 20.25 -7.32
N ASN A 229 -2.27 19.64 -6.80
CA ASN A 229 -2.19 18.88 -5.57
C ASN A 229 -2.07 17.39 -5.97
N ILE A 230 -0.93 16.79 -5.63
CA ILE A 230 -0.63 15.38 -5.91
C ILE A 230 -0.37 14.63 -4.61
N LEU A 231 -0.54 13.33 -4.68
CA LEU A 231 -0.13 12.36 -3.68
C LEU A 231 0.97 11.50 -4.30
N SER A 232 2.10 11.35 -3.61
CA SER A 232 3.15 10.41 -3.96
C SER A 232 3.24 9.32 -2.91
N LEU A 233 3.09 8.08 -3.30
CA LEU A 233 3.33 6.90 -2.47
C LEU A 233 4.70 6.34 -2.80
N GLN A 234 5.52 6.05 -1.80
CA GLN A 234 6.86 5.50 -1.93
C GLN A 234 7.02 4.20 -1.18
N THR A 235 7.69 3.24 -1.80
CA THR A 235 8.25 2.05 -1.14
C THR A 235 9.56 1.64 -1.80
N CYS A 236 10.29 0.72 -1.17
CA CYS A 236 11.50 0.15 -1.77
C CYS A 236 11.16 -0.80 -2.93
N THR A 237 12.09 -0.98 -3.87
CA THR A 237 12.00 -2.02 -4.90
C THR A 237 12.45 -3.39 -4.35
N LEU A 238 12.06 -4.45 -5.02
CA LEU A 238 12.54 -5.80 -4.78
C LEU A 238 13.49 -6.21 -5.92
N PRO A 239 14.40 -7.15 -5.68
CA PRO A 239 14.61 -7.92 -4.44
C PRO A 239 15.56 -7.26 -3.42
N ASP A 240 16.35 -6.29 -3.84
CA ASP A 240 17.53 -5.76 -3.14
C ASP A 240 17.29 -4.43 -2.40
N TYR A 241 16.08 -3.86 -2.50
CA TYR A 241 15.68 -2.59 -1.88
C TYR A 241 16.54 -1.37 -2.33
N SER A 242 17.32 -1.52 -3.39
CA SER A 242 18.28 -0.51 -3.88
C SER A 242 17.61 0.78 -4.36
N ASN A 243 16.40 0.69 -4.90
CA ASN A 243 15.68 1.81 -5.47
C ASN A 243 14.34 2.07 -4.76
N ARG A 244 13.65 3.12 -5.21
CA ARG A 244 12.33 3.54 -4.69
C ARG A 244 11.31 3.49 -5.80
N LEU A 245 10.25 2.71 -5.58
CA LEU A 245 9.05 2.71 -6.40
C LEU A 245 8.16 3.88 -5.98
N ILE A 246 7.86 4.77 -6.91
CA ILE A 246 6.99 5.92 -6.71
C ILE A 246 5.71 5.75 -7.50
N VAL A 247 4.56 5.91 -6.84
CA VAL A 247 3.25 5.99 -7.48
C VAL A 247 2.68 7.38 -7.23
N ARG A 248 2.42 8.14 -8.31
CA ARG A 248 1.83 9.48 -8.25
C ARG A 248 0.37 9.49 -8.62
N ALA A 249 -0.43 10.16 -7.81
CA ALA A 249 -1.84 10.38 -8.03
C ALA A 249 -2.19 11.86 -7.92
N LYS A 250 -3.14 12.36 -8.73
CA LYS A 250 -3.62 13.75 -8.70
C LYS A 250 -4.93 13.83 -7.92
N LYS A 251 -5.12 14.88 -7.14
CA LYS A 251 -6.40 15.15 -6.47
C LYS A 251 -7.49 15.42 -7.51
N VAL A 252 -8.61 14.71 -7.42
CA VAL A 252 -9.74 14.83 -8.33
C VAL A 252 -11.03 15.28 -7.65
N ALA A 253 -11.17 15.07 -6.34
CA ALA A 253 -12.29 15.53 -5.55
C ALA A 253 -11.92 15.77 -4.08
N GLN A 254 -12.74 16.59 -3.40
CA GLN A 254 -12.77 16.77 -1.96
C GLN A 254 -14.22 16.78 -1.52
N ARG A 255 -14.55 16.10 -0.43
CA ARG A 255 -15.89 16.00 0.17
C ARG A 255 -15.80 16.15 1.68
#